data_6f525700343429b36bc8d9c666826b63
#
_entry.id   6f525700343429b36bc8d9c666826b63
#
_cell.length_a   1.000
_cell.length_b   1.000
_cell.length_c   1.000
_cell.angle_alpha   90.00
_cell.angle_beta   90.00
_cell.angle_gamma   90.00
#
_symmetry.space_group_name_H-M   'P 1'
#
loop_
_entity.id
_entity.type
_entity.pdbx_description
1 polymer ?
#
loop_
_entity_poly.entity_id
_entity_poly.type
_entity_poly.pdbx_seq_one_letter_code
_entity_poly.pdbx_strand_id
1 'polypeptide(L)'
;ILLAPNGTGTVDVSSKKISSVADPTSAQHAATKAYVDAQLSGSGDLKANGSVAIAGVLVPDGNNTRNLGATGTKFATVFATTFSGNATTANYADVAENFSADAVYSPGTVVALGGVEEITRVNEELADDVFGVISNRPAYLMNAQLDGSPVAVAGRVPVRVRGQINKGDRLVSAGAGLARAALPGEATSFNQIGRAIQSKTTDEQGVVEAFVTIN
;
A
#
# COMPACT_ATOMS: atom_id res chain seq x y z
N ILE A 1 15.51 25.62 55.47
CA ILE A 1 14.52 26.73 55.38
C ILE A 1 13.24 26.12 54.88
N LEU A 2 12.20 26.09 55.70
CA LEU A 2 10.86 25.70 55.29
C LEU A 2 10.15 26.94 54.74
N LEU A 3 9.90 26.99 53.43
CA LEU A 3 9.04 27.98 52.81
C LEU A 3 7.62 27.44 52.79
N ALA A 4 6.86 27.68 53.85
CA ALA A 4 5.47 27.27 53.92
C ALA A 4 4.59 28.49 53.65
N PRO A 5 3.93 28.61 52.49
CA PRO A 5 2.97 29.68 52.30
C PRO A 5 1.78 29.51 53.21
N ASN A 6 1.35 30.60 53.86
CA ASN A 6 0.18 30.57 54.73
C ASN A 6 -1.08 30.62 53.85
N GLY A 7 -1.78 29.50 53.76
CA GLY A 7 -2.96 29.37 52.91
C GLY A 7 -2.67 28.98 51.45
N THR A 8 -3.42 29.55 50.48
CA THR A 8 -3.30 29.25 49.04
C THR A 8 -2.23 30.12 48.34
N GLY A 9 -1.29 30.65 49.10
CA GLY A 9 -0.26 31.56 48.58
C GLY A 9 0.81 30.87 47.74
N THR A 10 1.44 31.60 46.86
CA THR A 10 2.62 31.20 46.06
C THR A 10 3.90 31.74 46.72
N VAL A 11 5.02 31.04 46.48
CA VAL A 11 6.35 31.56 46.79
C VAL A 11 6.82 32.46 45.62
N ASP A 12 6.77 33.77 45.76
CA ASP A 12 7.27 34.72 44.78
C ASP A 12 8.75 35.00 45.06
N VAL A 13 9.61 34.70 44.14
CA VAL A 13 11.05 34.99 44.19
C VAL A 13 11.40 36.32 43.51
N SER A 14 10.41 37.12 43.09
CA SER A 14 10.58 38.48 42.54
C SER A 14 11.62 38.52 41.41
N SER A 15 11.53 37.62 40.45
CA SER A 15 12.45 37.51 39.29
C SER A 15 13.90 37.18 39.67
N LYS A 16 14.17 36.73 40.90
CA LYS A 16 15.49 36.25 41.30
C LYS A 16 15.68 34.76 40.93
N LYS A 17 16.93 34.38 40.77
CA LYS A 17 17.27 32.96 40.49
C LYS A 17 17.24 32.15 41.77
N ILE A 18 16.75 30.91 41.67
CA ILE A 18 16.97 29.88 42.69
C ILE A 18 18.19 29.08 42.23
N SER A 19 19.27 29.08 43.01
CA SER A 19 20.49 28.36 42.69
C SER A 19 20.59 27.10 43.55
N SER A 20 21.47 26.15 43.11
CA SER A 20 21.74 24.90 43.83
C SER A 20 20.51 24.01 43.97
N VAL A 21 19.59 24.04 42.99
CA VAL A 21 18.49 23.09 42.88
C VAL A 21 19.04 21.76 42.43
N ALA A 22 18.80 20.68 43.20
CA ALA A 22 19.15 19.30 42.80
C ALA A 22 18.20 18.80 41.71
N ASP A 23 18.62 17.82 40.93
CA ASP A 23 17.78 17.20 39.93
C ASP A 23 16.54 16.55 40.59
N PRO A 24 15.38 16.63 39.91
CA PRO A 24 14.13 16.12 40.49
C PRO A 24 14.14 14.58 40.61
N THR A 25 13.73 14.09 41.76
CA THR A 25 13.54 12.64 42.02
C THR A 25 12.07 12.24 42.19
N SER A 26 11.16 13.21 42.17
CA SER A 26 9.71 12.98 42.20
C SER A 26 8.96 14.06 41.37
N ALA A 27 7.71 13.77 41.03
CA ALA A 27 6.88 14.59 40.14
C ALA A 27 6.62 16.01 40.63
N GLN A 28 6.78 16.28 41.93
CA GLN A 28 6.55 17.60 42.54
C GLN A 28 7.83 18.41 42.74
N HIS A 29 8.98 17.89 42.38
CA HIS A 29 10.24 18.62 42.52
C HIS A 29 10.44 19.65 41.39
N ALA A 30 11.04 20.79 41.74
CA ALA A 30 11.48 21.76 40.73
C ALA A 30 12.58 21.15 39.86
N ALA A 31 12.53 21.42 38.54
CA ALA A 31 13.56 21.04 37.61
C ALA A 31 14.46 22.21 37.25
N THR A 32 15.76 21.96 37.10
CA THR A 32 16.69 22.93 36.53
C THR A 32 16.54 22.96 35.00
N LYS A 33 16.94 24.09 34.37
CA LYS A 33 17.04 24.18 32.92
C LYS A 33 17.95 23.07 32.35
N ALA A 34 19.09 22.82 33.01
CA ALA A 34 20.04 21.79 32.59
C ALA A 34 19.41 20.39 32.61
N TYR A 35 18.63 20.03 33.63
CA TYR A 35 17.89 18.78 33.69
C TYR A 35 16.87 18.66 32.54
N VAL A 36 16.06 19.72 32.31
CA VAL A 36 15.06 19.71 31.22
C VAL A 36 15.73 19.61 29.85
N ASP A 37 16.80 20.40 29.61
CA ASP A 37 17.55 20.35 28.35
C ASP A 37 18.16 18.94 28.12
N ALA A 38 18.71 18.29 29.17
CA ALA A 38 19.26 16.95 29.07
C ALA A 38 18.18 15.90 28.76
N GLN A 39 16.97 16.04 29.31
CA GLN A 39 15.84 15.16 29.00
C GLN A 39 15.36 15.35 27.54
N LEU A 40 15.42 16.58 27.03
CA LEU A 40 15.04 16.90 25.64
C LEU A 40 16.13 16.55 24.62
N SER A 41 17.42 16.58 25.02
CA SER A 41 18.55 16.26 24.13
C SER A 41 18.92 14.77 24.06
N GLY A 42 18.43 13.94 24.98
CA GLY A 42 18.79 12.53 25.08
C GLY A 42 17.86 11.52 24.43
N SER A 43 16.65 11.91 24.11
CA SER A 43 15.65 11.04 23.48
C SER A 43 14.76 11.88 22.61
N GLY A 44 15.01 11.92 21.33
CA GLY A 44 14.12 12.54 20.33
C GLY A 44 12.77 11.84 20.22
N ASP A 45 12.17 11.50 21.35
CA ASP A 45 10.84 10.94 21.41
C ASP A 45 9.82 12.03 21.10
N LEU A 46 9.40 12.09 19.85
CA LEU A 46 8.14 12.72 19.48
C LEU A 46 7.01 11.92 20.11
N LYS A 47 6.79 12.10 21.42
CA LYS A 47 5.62 11.54 22.11
C LYS A 47 4.40 12.35 21.72
N ALA A 48 3.88 12.08 20.52
CA ALA A 48 2.64 12.64 20.04
C ALA A 48 1.48 11.74 20.46
N ASN A 49 0.73 12.15 21.45
CA ASN A 49 -0.56 11.56 21.82
C ASN A 49 -1.74 12.27 21.14
N GLY A 50 -1.51 12.89 20.02
CA GLY A 50 -2.49 13.68 19.27
C GLY A 50 -1.90 14.34 18.02
N SER A 51 -2.54 15.34 17.50
CA SER A 51 -2.10 16.07 16.31
C SER A 51 -0.90 16.98 16.64
N VAL A 52 0.32 16.47 16.47
CA VAL A 52 1.54 17.28 16.54
C VAL A 52 1.99 17.59 15.11
N ALA A 53 1.92 18.87 14.76
CA ALA A 53 2.48 19.36 13.49
C ALA A 53 4.01 19.51 13.62
N ILE A 54 4.75 18.91 12.70
CA ILE A 54 6.19 19.15 12.56
C ILE A 54 6.36 20.33 11.61
N ALA A 55 6.76 21.48 12.16
CA ALA A 55 6.90 22.73 11.40
C ALA A 55 8.23 22.85 10.61
N GLY A 56 8.96 21.75 10.45
CA GLY A 56 10.25 21.73 9.77
C GLY A 56 10.53 20.38 9.10
N VAL A 57 11.76 20.20 8.64
CA VAL A 57 12.21 18.96 8.03
C VAL A 57 12.51 17.93 9.12
N LEU A 58 11.94 16.75 9.03
CA LEU A 58 12.32 15.60 9.86
C LEU A 58 13.51 14.90 9.20
N VAL A 59 14.71 15.10 9.78
CA VAL A 59 15.93 14.47 9.29
C VAL A 59 16.44 13.42 10.28
N PRO A 60 16.93 12.25 9.81
CA PRO A 60 17.60 11.30 10.67
C PRO A 60 18.99 11.83 11.09
N ASP A 61 19.53 11.34 12.19
CA ASP A 61 20.85 11.68 12.72
C ASP A 61 22.02 11.09 11.92
N GLY A 62 21.72 10.30 10.87
CA GLY A 62 22.70 9.71 9.98
C GLY A 62 22.09 9.26 8.66
N ASN A 63 22.88 9.33 7.59
CA ASN A 63 22.42 8.94 6.26
C ASN A 63 22.20 7.43 6.18
N ASN A 64 20.98 7.02 5.79
CA ASN A 64 20.58 5.61 5.60
C ASN A 64 20.75 4.73 6.87
N THR A 65 20.62 5.31 8.05
CA THR A 65 20.79 4.62 9.33
C THR A 65 19.52 4.47 10.15
N ARG A 66 18.43 5.14 9.76
CA ARG A 66 17.15 5.16 10.49
C ARG A 66 16.01 4.73 9.61
N ASN A 67 15.10 3.94 10.17
CA ASN A 67 13.88 3.50 9.53
C ASN A 67 12.69 4.36 9.96
N LEU A 68 11.75 4.55 9.07
CA LEU A 68 10.41 5.03 9.40
C LEU A 68 9.52 3.81 9.66
N GLY A 69 9.25 3.52 10.93
CA GLY A 69 8.59 2.29 11.37
C GLY A 69 9.52 1.09 11.58
N ALA A 70 8.97 -0.05 11.97
CA ALA A 70 9.68 -1.30 12.21
C ALA A 70 8.84 -2.51 11.78
N THR A 71 9.43 -3.71 11.78
CA THR A 71 8.78 -4.95 11.32
C THR A 71 7.44 -5.23 12.03
N GLY A 72 7.34 -4.96 13.31
CA GLY A 72 6.11 -5.15 14.11
C GLY A 72 5.23 -3.91 14.26
N THR A 73 5.72 -2.72 13.87
CA THR A 73 5.07 -1.42 14.06
C THR A 73 5.17 -0.59 12.80
N LYS A 74 4.28 -0.86 11.85
CA LYS A 74 4.22 -0.20 10.54
C LYS A 74 3.27 0.98 10.57
N PHE A 75 3.56 2.00 9.77
CA PHE A 75 2.54 3.01 9.44
C PHE A 75 1.44 2.36 8.60
N ALA A 76 0.19 2.64 8.93
CA ALA A 76 -0.94 2.16 8.13
C ALA A 76 -0.93 2.81 6.74
N THR A 77 -0.69 4.13 6.68
CA THR A 77 -0.63 4.91 5.45
C THR A 77 0.36 6.07 5.61
N VAL A 78 1.07 6.39 4.55
CA VAL A 78 1.90 7.60 4.44
C VAL A 78 1.33 8.47 3.34
N PHE A 79 0.81 9.65 3.68
CA PHE A 79 0.36 10.65 2.72
C PHE A 79 1.52 11.58 2.38
N ALA A 80 1.94 11.62 1.13
CA ALA A 80 3.00 12.50 0.65
C ALA A 80 2.68 12.95 -0.78
N THR A 81 3.03 14.19 -1.12
CA THR A 81 2.91 14.69 -2.49
C THR A 81 3.91 14.00 -3.43
N THR A 82 5.10 13.69 -2.92
CA THR A 82 6.16 13.02 -3.68
C THR A 82 6.89 12.03 -2.76
N PHE A 83 7.17 10.86 -3.29
CA PHE A 83 8.06 9.90 -2.66
C PHE A 83 9.32 9.78 -3.52
N SER A 84 10.45 10.30 -3.01
CA SER A 84 11.76 10.26 -3.69
C SER A 84 12.63 9.20 -3.03
N GLY A 85 12.77 8.04 -3.69
CA GLY A 85 13.54 6.92 -3.18
C GLY A 85 13.36 5.68 -4.04
N ASN A 86 14.09 4.61 -3.75
CA ASN A 86 13.96 3.33 -4.41
C ASN A 86 13.07 2.40 -3.56
N ALA A 87 11.91 2.00 -4.08
CA ALA A 87 11.15 0.89 -3.52
C ALA A 87 11.78 -0.43 -4.00
N THR A 88 12.50 -1.11 -3.14
CA THR A 88 13.20 -2.35 -3.47
C THR A 88 12.32 -3.59 -3.35
N THR A 89 11.18 -3.48 -2.69
CA THR A 89 10.23 -4.59 -2.46
C THR A 89 8.80 -4.11 -2.54
N ALA A 90 7.95 -4.91 -3.18
CA ALA A 90 6.49 -4.81 -3.13
C ALA A 90 5.90 -6.16 -2.73
N ASN A 91 4.81 -6.16 -1.95
CA ASN A 91 4.16 -7.39 -1.50
C ASN A 91 3.27 -8.03 -2.58
N TYR A 92 2.94 -7.27 -3.63
CA TYR A 92 2.10 -7.69 -4.76
C TYR A 92 2.89 -7.51 -6.04
N ALA A 93 2.45 -8.11 -7.14
CA ALA A 93 3.30 -8.31 -8.30
C ALA A 93 2.65 -7.93 -9.63
N ASP A 94 1.57 -7.14 -9.61
CA ASP A 94 0.93 -6.65 -10.82
C ASP A 94 0.89 -5.11 -10.86
N VAL A 95 0.87 -4.59 -12.07
CA VAL A 95 0.64 -3.20 -12.39
C VAL A 95 -0.75 -3.07 -12.95
N ALA A 96 -1.57 -2.21 -12.35
CA ALA A 96 -2.94 -1.99 -12.74
C ALA A 96 -3.26 -0.50 -12.85
N GLU A 97 -4.33 -0.20 -13.56
CA GLU A 97 -4.93 1.12 -13.65
C GLU A 97 -6.43 1.02 -13.41
N ASN A 98 -7.04 2.02 -12.77
CA ASN A 98 -8.49 2.10 -12.64
C ASN A 98 -9.13 2.56 -13.94
N PHE A 99 -10.17 1.84 -14.36
CA PHE A 99 -11.03 2.16 -15.49
C PHE A 99 -12.50 2.16 -15.04
N SER A 100 -13.30 3.04 -15.63
CA SER A 100 -14.76 2.97 -15.48
C SER A 100 -15.28 1.70 -16.16
N ALA A 101 -16.15 0.97 -15.48
CA ALA A 101 -16.66 -0.32 -15.94
C ALA A 101 -18.18 -0.27 -16.05
N ASP A 102 -18.73 -0.87 -17.08
CA ASP A 102 -20.19 -0.97 -17.32
C ASP A 102 -20.93 -1.86 -16.32
N ALA A 103 -20.18 -2.60 -15.48
CA ALA A 103 -20.70 -3.42 -14.40
C ALA A 103 -19.66 -3.65 -13.30
N VAL A 104 -20.08 -4.15 -12.15
CA VAL A 104 -19.17 -4.61 -11.09
C VAL A 104 -18.62 -5.99 -11.46
N TYR A 105 -17.33 -6.09 -11.69
CA TYR A 105 -16.64 -7.33 -12.05
C TYR A 105 -15.85 -7.91 -10.88
N SER A 106 -15.96 -9.22 -10.71
CA SER A 106 -15.15 -9.94 -9.72
C SER A 106 -13.68 -9.96 -10.13
N PRO A 107 -12.73 -9.95 -9.17
CA PRO A 107 -11.32 -10.16 -9.45
C PRO A 107 -11.06 -11.41 -10.31
N GLY A 108 -10.13 -11.30 -11.23
CA GLY A 108 -9.79 -12.34 -12.18
C GLY A 108 -10.65 -12.36 -13.46
N THR A 109 -11.63 -11.48 -13.58
CA THR A 109 -12.45 -11.35 -14.81
C THR A 109 -11.62 -10.77 -15.94
N VAL A 110 -11.68 -11.40 -17.11
CA VAL A 110 -11.05 -10.90 -18.34
C VAL A 110 -11.92 -9.82 -18.96
N VAL A 111 -11.33 -8.68 -19.28
CA VAL A 111 -12.02 -7.51 -19.81
C VAL A 111 -11.38 -7.02 -21.12
N ALA A 112 -12.20 -6.33 -21.92
CA ALA A 112 -11.84 -5.62 -23.14
C ALA A 112 -12.10 -4.13 -22.96
N LEU A 113 -11.50 -3.29 -23.83
CA LEU A 113 -11.90 -1.89 -23.99
C LEU A 113 -13.25 -1.82 -24.71
N GLY A 114 -14.14 -0.96 -24.23
CA GLY A 114 -15.44 -0.72 -24.87
C GLY A 114 -16.62 -0.98 -23.95
N GLY A 115 -17.79 -1.14 -24.55
CA GLY A 115 -19.05 -1.12 -23.83
C GLY A 115 -19.62 0.29 -23.75
N VAL A 116 -20.42 0.57 -22.72
CA VAL A 116 -20.95 1.93 -22.45
C VAL A 116 -20.00 2.77 -21.60
N GLU A 117 -19.04 2.11 -20.97
CA GLU A 117 -17.96 2.70 -20.18
C GLU A 117 -16.60 2.36 -20.84
N GLU A 118 -15.48 2.60 -20.15
CA GLU A 118 -14.14 2.34 -20.71
C GLU A 118 -13.85 0.86 -20.89
N ILE A 119 -14.35 0.01 -19.97
CA ILE A 119 -14.15 -1.44 -20.03
C ILE A 119 -15.44 -2.22 -19.91
N THR A 120 -15.46 -3.36 -20.59
CA THR A 120 -16.52 -4.37 -20.52
C THR A 120 -15.93 -5.75 -20.39
N ARG A 121 -16.75 -6.71 -19.93
CA ARG A 121 -16.37 -8.10 -19.83
C ARG A 121 -16.25 -8.76 -21.21
N VAL A 122 -15.16 -9.45 -21.46
CA VAL A 122 -15.01 -10.26 -22.67
C VAL A 122 -16.05 -11.37 -22.69
N ASN A 123 -16.93 -11.41 -23.69
CA ASN A 123 -18.02 -12.36 -23.82
C ASN A 123 -17.76 -13.45 -24.85
N GLU A 124 -16.81 -13.26 -25.73
CA GLU A 124 -16.49 -14.18 -26.82
C GLU A 124 -15.30 -15.07 -26.50
N GLU A 125 -15.31 -16.27 -27.07
CA GLU A 125 -14.18 -17.19 -27.03
C GLU A 125 -13.15 -16.76 -28.08
N LEU A 126 -11.85 -16.83 -27.73
CA LEU A 126 -10.73 -16.40 -28.59
C LEU A 126 -10.82 -14.92 -29.05
N ALA A 127 -11.48 -14.08 -28.24
CA ALA A 127 -11.56 -12.66 -28.49
C ALA A 127 -10.14 -12.05 -28.67
N ASP A 128 -9.98 -11.22 -29.68
CA ASP A 128 -8.72 -10.55 -30.04
C ASP A 128 -8.61 -9.12 -29.49
N ASP A 129 -9.60 -8.68 -28.74
CA ASP A 129 -9.70 -7.38 -28.09
C ASP A 129 -9.44 -7.42 -26.57
N VAL A 130 -8.83 -8.49 -26.07
CA VAL A 130 -8.50 -8.62 -24.65
C VAL A 130 -7.60 -7.49 -24.20
N PHE A 131 -8.05 -6.74 -23.18
CA PHE A 131 -7.33 -5.59 -22.64
C PHE A 131 -6.65 -5.87 -21.32
N GLY A 132 -7.23 -6.68 -20.44
CA GLY A 132 -6.66 -6.95 -19.13
C GLY A 132 -7.47 -7.90 -18.28
N VAL A 133 -7.08 -7.96 -17.01
CA VAL A 133 -7.74 -8.80 -16.01
C VAL A 133 -8.02 -7.96 -14.76
N ILE A 134 -9.22 -8.03 -14.22
CA ILE A 134 -9.56 -7.32 -12.97
C ILE A 134 -8.64 -7.81 -11.84
N SER A 135 -7.86 -6.89 -11.30
CA SER A 135 -6.99 -7.12 -10.15
C SER A 135 -7.75 -6.97 -8.83
N ASN A 136 -7.24 -7.60 -7.79
CA ASN A 136 -7.76 -7.41 -6.43
C ASN A 136 -6.79 -6.63 -5.52
N ARG A 137 -5.50 -6.65 -5.81
CA ARG A 137 -4.44 -6.06 -4.99
C ARG A 137 -3.20 -5.74 -5.83
N PRO A 138 -3.27 -4.70 -6.66
CA PRO A 138 -2.11 -4.34 -7.48
C PRO A 138 -0.93 -3.88 -6.62
N ALA A 139 0.28 -4.18 -7.06
CA ALA A 139 1.51 -3.65 -6.46
C ALA A 139 1.67 -2.17 -6.75
N TYR A 140 1.21 -1.75 -7.93
CA TYR A 140 1.17 -0.37 -8.35
C TYR A 140 -0.17 -0.09 -9.04
N LEU A 141 -0.91 0.89 -8.53
CA LEU A 141 -2.21 1.30 -9.06
C LEU A 141 -2.11 2.71 -9.63
N MET A 142 -2.29 2.83 -10.93
CA MET A 142 -2.43 4.10 -11.64
C MET A 142 -3.89 4.56 -11.61
N ASN A 143 -4.10 5.86 -11.82
CA ASN A 143 -5.44 6.47 -11.82
C ASN A 143 -6.28 6.12 -10.57
N ALA A 144 -5.62 6.04 -9.40
CA ALA A 144 -6.21 5.54 -8.16
C ALA A 144 -7.35 6.42 -7.59
N GLN A 145 -7.55 7.64 -8.12
CA GLN A 145 -8.64 8.54 -7.72
C GLN A 145 -9.92 8.31 -8.52
N LEU A 146 -9.85 7.60 -9.64
CA LEU A 146 -11.03 7.21 -10.39
C LEU A 146 -11.81 6.15 -9.59
N ASP A 147 -13.10 6.38 -9.41
CA ASP A 147 -14.03 5.36 -8.89
C ASP A 147 -14.29 4.33 -9.99
N GLY A 148 -13.48 3.29 -10.05
CA GLY A 148 -13.45 2.33 -11.12
C GLY A 148 -12.92 0.95 -10.67
N SER A 149 -12.69 0.11 -11.65
CA SER A 149 -12.15 -1.24 -11.45
C SER A 149 -10.66 -1.29 -11.79
N PRO A 150 -9.79 -1.80 -10.91
CA PRO A 150 -8.38 -1.95 -11.22
C PRO A 150 -8.17 -3.07 -12.24
N VAL A 151 -7.66 -2.72 -13.41
CA VAL A 151 -7.33 -3.67 -14.48
C VAL A 151 -5.82 -3.89 -14.51
N ALA A 152 -5.38 -5.09 -14.25
CA ALA A 152 -3.99 -5.48 -14.40
C ALA A 152 -3.63 -5.61 -15.87
N VAL A 153 -2.60 -4.88 -16.28
CA VAL A 153 -2.04 -4.90 -17.65
C VAL A 153 -0.73 -5.69 -17.72
N ALA A 154 -0.08 -5.90 -16.58
CA ALA A 154 1.12 -6.72 -16.49
C ALA A 154 1.33 -7.27 -15.08
N GLY A 155 1.92 -8.47 -14.99
CA GLY A 155 2.34 -9.07 -13.75
C GLY A 155 1.54 -10.29 -13.32
N ARG A 156 1.69 -10.67 -12.05
CA ARG A 156 1.03 -11.87 -11.49
C ARG A 156 -0.35 -11.50 -10.96
N VAL A 157 -1.37 -12.13 -11.52
CA VAL A 157 -2.78 -11.87 -11.22
C VAL A 157 -3.54 -13.20 -11.10
N PRO A 158 -4.48 -13.35 -10.16
CA PRO A 158 -5.46 -14.43 -10.21
C PRO A 158 -6.37 -14.23 -11.41
N VAL A 159 -6.50 -15.24 -12.26
CA VAL A 159 -7.36 -15.26 -13.46
C VAL A 159 -8.45 -16.30 -13.29
N ARG A 160 -9.70 -15.93 -13.55
CA ARG A 160 -10.83 -16.83 -13.56
C ARG A 160 -10.79 -17.68 -14.83
N VAL A 161 -10.84 -18.98 -14.66
CA VAL A 161 -10.69 -19.94 -15.76
C VAL A 161 -11.78 -21.00 -15.77
N ARG A 162 -12.02 -21.61 -16.93
CA ARG A 162 -12.76 -22.87 -17.07
C ARG A 162 -11.86 -23.93 -17.69
N GLY A 163 -12.20 -25.21 -17.42
CA GLY A 163 -11.43 -26.36 -17.90
C GLY A 163 -10.14 -26.57 -17.12
N GLN A 164 -9.42 -27.61 -17.53
CA GLN A 164 -8.13 -27.94 -16.95
C GLN A 164 -7.05 -26.99 -17.46
N ILE A 165 -6.16 -26.59 -16.56
CA ILE A 165 -5.04 -25.71 -16.84
C ILE A 165 -3.77 -26.39 -16.35
N ASN A 166 -2.74 -26.42 -17.16
CA ASN A 166 -1.40 -26.81 -16.75
C ASN A 166 -0.53 -25.59 -16.55
N LYS A 167 0.38 -25.66 -15.60
CA LYS A 167 1.42 -24.64 -15.45
C LYS A 167 2.19 -24.48 -16.76
N GLY A 168 2.29 -23.24 -17.26
CA GLY A 168 2.93 -22.90 -18.52
C GLY A 168 1.96 -22.74 -19.69
N ASP A 169 0.70 -23.16 -19.57
CA ASP A 169 -0.29 -22.97 -20.62
C ASP A 169 -0.48 -21.48 -20.95
N ARG A 170 -0.61 -21.16 -22.24
CA ARG A 170 -1.10 -19.86 -22.69
C ARG A 170 -2.59 -19.78 -22.41
N LEU A 171 -3.02 -18.66 -21.90
CA LEU A 171 -4.42 -18.39 -21.60
C LEU A 171 -5.02 -17.49 -22.69
N VAL A 172 -6.18 -17.89 -23.16
CA VAL A 172 -7.02 -17.13 -24.10
C VAL A 172 -8.41 -16.98 -23.53
N SER A 173 -9.22 -16.07 -24.07
CA SER A 173 -10.58 -15.88 -23.58
C SER A 173 -11.43 -17.12 -23.86
N ALA A 174 -12.28 -17.45 -22.89
CA ALA A 174 -13.26 -18.52 -22.95
C ALA A 174 -14.70 -17.98 -22.99
N GLY A 175 -14.85 -16.65 -23.13
CA GLY A 175 -16.12 -15.97 -23.00
C GLY A 175 -16.56 -15.79 -21.54
N ALA A 176 -17.58 -14.98 -21.32
CA ALA A 176 -18.15 -14.68 -20.01
C ALA A 176 -17.12 -14.18 -18.96
N GLY A 177 -16.06 -13.48 -19.39
CA GLY A 177 -14.99 -12.99 -18.53
C GLY A 177 -14.07 -14.07 -17.97
N LEU A 178 -14.09 -15.25 -18.56
CA LEU A 178 -13.25 -16.39 -18.17
C LEU A 178 -12.12 -16.59 -19.18
N ALA A 179 -11.03 -17.20 -18.72
CA ALA A 179 -9.98 -17.72 -19.59
C ALA A 179 -10.01 -19.24 -19.65
N ARG A 180 -9.29 -19.82 -20.61
CA ARG A 180 -8.98 -21.24 -20.74
C ARG A 180 -7.56 -21.45 -21.28
N ALA A 181 -7.07 -22.67 -21.18
CA ALA A 181 -5.86 -23.04 -21.90
C ALA A 181 -6.09 -22.94 -23.42
N ALA A 182 -5.15 -22.34 -24.13
CA ALA A 182 -5.15 -22.32 -25.58
C ALA A 182 -4.74 -23.68 -26.15
N LEU A 183 -5.44 -24.12 -27.17
CA LEU A 183 -4.99 -25.26 -28.00
C LEU A 183 -3.82 -24.83 -28.91
N PRO A 184 -3.06 -25.78 -29.46
CA PRO A 184 -1.99 -25.47 -30.41
C PRO A 184 -2.46 -24.58 -31.55
N GLY A 185 -1.86 -23.42 -31.75
CA GLY A 185 -2.19 -22.45 -32.80
C GLY A 185 -3.29 -21.45 -32.48
N GLU A 186 -3.99 -21.56 -31.37
CA GLU A 186 -5.05 -20.59 -31.01
C GLU A 186 -4.52 -19.29 -30.43
N ALA A 187 -3.45 -19.35 -29.63
CA ALA A 187 -2.90 -18.15 -29.00
C ALA A 187 -2.11 -17.32 -30.02
N THR A 188 -2.51 -16.06 -30.17
CA THR A 188 -1.87 -15.04 -30.99
C THR A 188 -1.34 -13.90 -30.11
N SER A 189 -0.67 -12.92 -30.69
CA SER A 189 -0.29 -11.72 -29.98
C SER A 189 -1.48 -10.84 -29.55
N PHE A 190 -2.64 -11.02 -30.17
CA PHE A 190 -3.83 -10.17 -29.93
C PHE A 190 -4.78 -10.78 -28.89
N ASN A 191 -4.84 -12.10 -28.77
CA ASN A 191 -5.80 -12.78 -27.90
C ASN A 191 -5.20 -13.47 -26.67
N GLN A 192 -3.86 -13.41 -26.51
CA GLN A 192 -3.19 -13.99 -25.37
C GLN A 192 -3.35 -13.12 -24.13
N ILE A 193 -3.98 -13.63 -23.08
CA ILE A 193 -4.10 -12.98 -21.77
C ILE A 193 -2.80 -13.06 -20.98
N GLY A 194 -2.11 -14.19 -21.07
CA GLY A 194 -0.89 -14.45 -20.32
C GLY A 194 -0.56 -15.93 -20.25
N ARG A 195 0.22 -16.31 -19.23
CA ARG A 195 0.61 -17.71 -18.97
C ARG A 195 0.26 -18.14 -17.56
N ALA A 196 -0.37 -19.31 -17.43
CA ALA A 196 -0.63 -19.91 -16.13
C ALA A 196 0.68 -20.26 -15.41
N ILE A 197 0.79 -19.87 -14.15
CA ILE A 197 1.91 -20.24 -13.26
C ILE A 197 1.49 -21.28 -12.22
N GLN A 198 0.21 -21.64 -12.22
CA GLN A 198 -0.41 -22.63 -11.36
C GLN A 198 -1.24 -23.60 -12.22
N SER A 199 -1.31 -24.87 -11.83
CA SER A 199 -2.17 -25.86 -12.49
C SER A 199 -3.52 -25.99 -11.79
N LYS A 200 -4.55 -26.36 -12.56
CA LYS A 200 -5.90 -26.71 -12.11
C LYS A 200 -6.36 -27.94 -12.84
N THR A 201 -6.72 -29.01 -12.14
CA THR A 201 -6.99 -30.32 -12.68
C THR A 201 -8.47 -30.63 -12.92
N THR A 202 -9.37 -29.73 -12.49
CA THR A 202 -10.83 -29.91 -12.65
C THR A 202 -11.33 -29.18 -13.89
N ASP A 203 -12.43 -29.63 -14.47
CA ASP A 203 -13.05 -29.00 -15.66
C ASP A 203 -13.96 -27.80 -15.29
N GLU A 204 -14.34 -27.69 -14.04
CA GLU A 204 -15.20 -26.63 -13.54
C GLU A 204 -14.54 -25.26 -13.60
N GLN A 205 -15.33 -24.22 -13.38
CA GLN A 205 -14.77 -22.87 -13.19
C GLN A 205 -13.93 -22.80 -11.92
N GLY A 206 -12.87 -22.01 -11.97
CA GLY A 206 -11.98 -21.78 -10.85
C GLY A 206 -11.09 -20.58 -11.09
N VAL A 207 -10.04 -20.48 -10.29
CA VAL A 207 -9.04 -19.40 -10.38
C VAL A 207 -7.67 -20.05 -10.44
N VAL A 208 -6.80 -19.51 -11.29
CA VAL A 208 -5.37 -19.85 -11.34
C VAL A 208 -4.54 -18.58 -11.28
N GLU A 209 -3.38 -18.66 -10.66
CA GLU A 209 -2.39 -17.59 -10.78
C GLU A 209 -1.79 -17.62 -12.20
N ALA A 210 -1.77 -16.48 -12.85
CA ALA A 210 -1.16 -16.31 -14.16
C ALA A 210 -0.26 -15.08 -14.20
N PHE A 211 0.72 -15.11 -15.07
CA PHE A 211 1.49 -13.93 -15.44
C PHE A 211 0.82 -13.31 -16.67
N VAL A 212 0.18 -12.18 -16.46
CA VAL A 212 -0.52 -11.40 -17.48
C VAL A 212 0.46 -10.48 -18.17
N THR A 213 0.37 -10.40 -19.49
CA THR A 213 1.08 -9.44 -20.34
C THR A 213 0.13 -9.10 -21.47
N ILE A 214 -0.35 -7.89 -21.49
CA ILE A 214 -1.19 -7.38 -22.56
C ILE A 214 -0.29 -6.73 -23.62
N ASN A 215 -0.54 -7.01 -24.87
CA ASN A 215 0.20 -6.47 -26.02
C ASN A 215 -0.49 -5.27 -26.62
#